data_bbd7c40143ac5265dc6460d73e258531
#
_entry.id   bbd7c40143ac5265dc6460d73e258531
#
_cell.length_a   1.000
_cell.length_b   1.000
_cell.length_c   1.000
_cell.angle_alpha   90.00
_cell.angle_beta   90.00
_cell.angle_gamma   90.00
#
_symmetry.space_group_name_H-M   'P 1'
#
loop_
_entity.id
_entity.type
_entity.pdbx_description
1 polymer ?
#
loop_
_entity_poly.entity_id
_entity_poly.type
_entity_poly.pdbx_seq_one_letter_code
_entity_poly.pdbx_strand_id
1 'polypeptide(L)'
;DSDGQHFASDIPCFIEAIEKEPDTLLVGARNLASDNMPVKNTFANKFSNFWFRLETGLKLEDTQSGYRLYPLRKMDVQSCWYTAKYEFELEAIVFAAWGDVAVKNIPIHVYYPPQAERVSHFRPFRDFTRISVLNTVLVLITCLWIVPRNLLRKLSWSNCKRFFTDHVLNTRESNLKIVLAIMLGIFMGIVPLWGYQMLITLFLAHLFR
;
A
#
# COMPACT_ATOMS: atom_id res chain seq x y z
N ASP A 1 -2.98 10.65 20.71
CA ASP A 1 -2.03 11.69 21.12
C ASP A 1 -2.63 12.54 22.24
N SER A 2 -1.89 12.70 23.32
CA SER A 2 -2.31 13.49 24.51
C SER A 2 -1.50 14.80 24.63
N ASP A 3 -0.93 15.26 23.52
CA ASP A 3 -0.11 16.47 23.46
C ASP A 3 -0.92 17.78 23.34
N GLY A 4 -2.26 17.68 23.35
CA GLY A 4 -3.17 18.82 23.25
C GLY A 4 -3.27 19.45 21.86
N GLN A 5 -2.69 18.83 20.83
CA GLN A 5 -2.75 19.36 19.46
C GLN A 5 -4.06 19.00 18.75
N HIS A 6 -4.74 17.93 19.17
CA HIS A 6 -5.99 17.48 18.56
C HIS A 6 -7.22 17.94 19.34
N PHE A 7 -8.27 18.33 18.62
CA PHE A 7 -9.50 18.82 19.21
C PHE A 7 -10.51 17.69 19.44
N ALA A 8 -11.07 17.65 20.65
CA ALA A 8 -12.15 16.69 20.98
C ALA A 8 -13.43 16.93 20.19
N SER A 9 -13.61 18.13 19.62
CA SER A 9 -14.74 18.48 18.74
C SER A 9 -14.79 17.65 17.46
N ASP A 10 -13.70 17.00 17.07
CA ASP A 10 -13.65 16.16 15.88
C ASP A 10 -14.12 14.72 16.12
N ILE A 11 -14.25 14.30 17.41
CA ILE A 11 -14.70 12.95 17.77
C ILE A 11 -16.08 12.59 17.18
N PRO A 12 -17.10 13.47 17.19
CA PRO A 12 -18.40 13.15 16.61
C PRO A 12 -18.32 12.75 15.14
N CYS A 13 -17.45 13.38 14.34
CA CYS A 13 -17.25 13.04 12.92
C CYS A 13 -16.74 11.58 12.76
N PHE A 14 -15.87 11.12 13.66
CA PHE A 14 -15.39 9.73 13.65
C PHE A 14 -16.48 8.75 14.06
N ILE A 15 -17.32 9.13 15.05
CA ILE A 15 -18.45 8.29 15.49
C ILE A 15 -19.46 8.13 14.35
N GLU A 16 -19.87 9.22 13.71
CA GLU A 16 -20.78 9.16 12.57
C GLU A 16 -20.22 8.33 11.40
N ALA A 17 -18.92 8.44 11.15
CA ALA A 17 -18.29 7.68 10.08
C ALA A 17 -18.22 6.18 10.39
N ILE A 18 -17.92 5.80 11.64
CA ILE A 18 -17.84 4.39 12.03
C ILE A 18 -19.24 3.76 12.18
N GLU A 19 -20.27 4.53 12.53
CA GLU A 19 -21.65 4.05 12.52
C GLU A 19 -22.13 3.69 11.11
N LYS A 20 -21.69 4.44 10.10
CA LYS A 20 -21.99 4.16 8.69
C LYS A 20 -21.19 2.98 8.14
N GLU A 21 -19.95 2.84 8.57
CA GLU A 21 -19.02 1.81 8.10
C GLU A 21 -18.23 1.20 9.29
N PRO A 22 -18.84 0.27 10.05
CA PRO A 22 -18.27 -0.23 11.32
C PRO A 22 -16.92 -0.91 11.23
N ASP A 23 -16.57 -1.42 10.05
CA ASP A 23 -15.34 -2.21 9.82
C ASP A 23 -14.22 -1.39 9.17
N THR A 24 -14.28 -0.06 9.27
CA THR A 24 -13.31 0.85 8.64
C THR A 24 -12.33 1.39 9.66
N LEU A 25 -11.03 1.37 9.34
CA LEU A 25 -10.01 2.10 10.07
C LEU A 25 -10.04 3.57 9.61
N LEU A 26 -10.30 4.47 10.54
CA LEU A 26 -10.37 5.90 10.28
C LEU A 26 -9.08 6.59 10.74
N VAL A 27 -8.49 7.38 9.85
CA VAL A 27 -7.27 8.16 10.11
C VAL A 27 -7.58 9.64 9.93
N GLY A 28 -7.30 10.44 10.93
CA GLY A 28 -7.47 11.90 10.85
C GLY A 28 -6.54 12.50 9.79
N ALA A 29 -7.10 13.26 8.87
CA ALA A 29 -6.32 13.98 7.85
C ALA A 29 -6.17 15.45 8.24
N ARG A 30 -4.94 15.88 8.43
CA ARG A 30 -4.60 17.28 8.71
C ARG A 30 -4.67 18.09 7.42
N ASN A 31 -5.11 19.35 7.53
CA ASN A 31 -5.03 20.27 6.40
C ASN A 31 -3.56 20.66 6.15
N LEU A 32 -2.91 19.97 5.21
CA LEU A 32 -1.51 20.19 4.85
C LEU A 32 -1.25 21.51 4.11
N ALA A 33 -2.31 22.19 3.69
CA ALA A 33 -2.23 23.48 3.00
C ALA A 33 -2.35 24.68 3.95
N SER A 34 -2.45 24.46 5.27
CA SER A 34 -2.54 25.57 6.23
C SER A 34 -1.20 26.30 6.34
N ASP A 35 -1.24 27.64 6.38
CA ASP A 35 -0.07 28.53 6.43
C ASP A 35 0.84 28.29 7.64
N ASN A 36 0.34 27.63 8.69
CA ASN A 36 1.06 27.36 9.93
C ASN A 36 1.78 25.99 9.95
N MET A 37 1.68 25.21 8.89
CA MET A 37 2.30 23.89 8.84
C MET A 37 3.76 23.98 8.40
N PRO A 38 4.71 23.36 9.15
CA PRO A 38 6.12 23.33 8.73
C PRO A 38 6.29 22.56 7.40
N VAL A 39 7.04 23.13 6.46
CA VAL A 39 7.32 22.53 5.13
C VAL A 39 7.93 21.13 5.25
N LYS A 40 8.76 20.90 6.28
CA LYS A 40 9.34 19.58 6.56
C LYS A 40 8.29 18.51 6.83
N ASN A 41 7.20 18.86 7.53
CA ASN A 41 6.12 17.93 7.84
C ASN A 41 5.33 17.57 6.57
N THR A 42 5.12 18.53 5.68
CA THR A 42 4.46 18.29 4.39
C THR A 42 5.26 17.33 3.51
N PHE A 43 6.60 17.48 3.46
CA PHE A 43 7.45 16.56 2.70
C PHE A 43 7.44 15.15 3.32
N ALA A 44 7.60 15.03 4.64
CA ALA A 44 7.58 13.75 5.33
C ALA A 44 6.24 13.04 5.15
N ASN A 45 5.12 13.77 5.19
CA ASN A 45 3.80 13.23 4.95
C ASN A 45 3.63 12.72 3.51
N LYS A 46 4.01 13.54 2.51
CA LYS A 46 3.96 13.11 1.10
C LYS A 46 4.81 11.87 0.84
N PHE A 47 5.97 11.79 1.47
CA PHE A 47 6.86 10.64 1.38
C PHE A 47 6.22 9.39 2.01
N SER A 48 5.63 9.50 3.20
CA SER A 48 4.91 8.41 3.85
C SER A 48 3.69 7.95 3.05
N ASN A 49 2.90 8.88 2.51
CA ASN A 49 1.74 8.58 1.66
C ASN A 49 2.15 7.85 0.37
N PHE A 50 3.30 8.20 -0.21
CA PHE A 50 3.85 7.51 -1.38
C PHE A 50 4.15 6.03 -1.07
N TRP A 51 4.85 5.75 0.04
CA TRP A 51 5.17 4.38 0.45
C TRP A 51 3.93 3.58 0.77
N PHE A 52 3.01 4.14 1.56
CA PHE A 52 1.73 3.51 1.85
C PHE A 52 0.96 3.13 0.58
N ARG A 53 0.93 4.02 -0.41
CA ARG A 53 0.29 3.74 -1.70
C ARG A 53 0.99 2.61 -2.46
N LEU A 54 2.31 2.54 -2.42
CA LEU A 54 3.10 1.48 -3.05
C LEU A 54 2.84 0.13 -2.37
N GLU A 55 2.74 0.11 -1.06
CA GLU A 55 2.56 -1.09 -0.23
C GLU A 55 1.14 -1.65 -0.27
N THR A 56 0.14 -0.79 -0.40
CA THR A 56 -1.27 -1.19 -0.28
C THR A 56 -2.10 -0.99 -1.55
N GLY A 57 -1.64 -0.14 -2.46
CA GLY A 57 -2.42 0.33 -3.60
C GLY A 57 -3.49 1.37 -3.26
N LEU A 58 -3.67 1.71 -1.97
CA LEU A 58 -4.65 2.69 -1.50
C LEU A 58 -4.05 4.10 -1.47
N LYS A 59 -4.90 5.11 -1.61
CA LYS A 59 -4.49 6.51 -1.52
C LYS A 59 -5.06 7.13 -0.25
N LEU A 60 -4.19 7.62 0.62
CA LEU A 60 -4.54 8.43 1.78
C LEU A 60 -3.94 9.82 1.63
N GLU A 61 -4.59 10.80 2.24
CA GLU A 61 -4.13 12.20 2.28
C GLU A 61 -3.13 12.43 3.41
N ASP A 62 -3.31 11.73 4.53
CA ASP A 62 -2.42 11.78 5.68
C ASP A 62 -2.29 10.40 6.31
N THR A 63 -1.08 9.85 6.30
CA THR A 63 -0.74 8.56 6.93
C THR A 63 0.01 8.71 8.24
N GLN A 64 0.40 9.94 8.61
CA GLN A 64 1.23 10.20 9.80
C GLN A 64 0.44 10.74 11.00
N SER A 65 -0.85 11.01 10.85
CA SER A 65 -1.66 11.46 11.97
C SER A 65 -1.86 10.34 12.97
N GLY A 66 -1.63 10.62 14.26
CA GLY A 66 -1.91 9.72 15.37
C GLY A 66 -3.39 9.68 15.80
N TYR A 67 -4.22 10.56 15.22
CA TYR A 67 -5.64 10.62 15.53
C TYR A 67 -6.41 9.57 14.75
N ARG A 68 -6.67 8.41 15.35
CA ARG A 68 -7.16 7.22 14.65
C ARG A 68 -8.24 6.49 15.42
N LEU A 69 -9.14 5.83 14.69
CA LEU A 69 -10.12 4.93 15.24
C LEU A 69 -9.96 3.55 14.57
N TYR A 70 -9.69 2.54 15.39
CA TYR A 70 -9.39 1.18 14.95
C TYR A 70 -10.60 0.24 15.09
N PRO A 71 -11.01 -0.50 14.05
CA PRO A 71 -12.05 -1.52 14.12
C PRO A 71 -11.48 -2.82 14.73
N LEU A 72 -11.36 -2.88 16.05
CA LEU A 72 -10.69 -3.98 16.75
C LEU A 72 -11.29 -5.37 16.45
N ARG A 73 -12.58 -5.45 16.10
CA ARG A 73 -13.23 -6.71 15.73
C ARG A 73 -12.68 -7.34 14.45
N LYS A 74 -12.19 -6.51 13.54
CA LYS A 74 -11.73 -6.93 12.22
C LYS A 74 -10.21 -6.98 12.10
N MET A 75 -9.53 -6.30 13.01
CA MET A 75 -8.08 -6.35 13.09
C MET A 75 -7.66 -7.56 13.92
N ASP A 76 -6.82 -8.40 13.36
CA ASP A 76 -6.18 -9.48 14.13
C ASP A 76 -5.13 -8.86 15.06
N VAL A 77 -5.57 -8.59 16.29
CA VAL A 77 -4.70 -8.01 17.34
C VAL A 77 -3.60 -8.99 17.79
N GLN A 78 -3.72 -10.28 17.42
CA GLN A 78 -2.70 -11.30 17.70
C GLN A 78 -1.62 -11.38 16.60
N SER A 79 -1.82 -10.72 15.47
CA SER A 79 -0.75 -10.59 14.47
C SER A 79 0.43 -9.86 15.11
N CYS A 80 1.59 -10.49 15.10
CA CYS A 80 2.81 -9.96 15.70
C CYS A 80 3.14 -8.60 15.12
N TRP A 81 3.00 -7.56 15.94
CA TRP A 81 3.48 -6.23 15.62
C TRP A 81 5.01 -6.24 15.77
N TYR A 82 5.72 -5.92 14.71
CA TYR A 82 7.20 -5.93 14.70
C TYR A 82 7.78 -4.64 15.28
N THR A 83 6.98 -3.57 15.36
CA THR A 83 7.43 -2.25 15.75
C THR A 83 6.69 -1.73 16.98
N ALA A 84 7.33 -0.82 17.74
CA ALA A 84 6.80 -0.37 19.03
C ALA A 84 6.85 1.15 19.22
N LYS A 85 7.17 1.92 18.18
CA LYS A 85 7.32 3.39 18.23
C LYS A 85 6.57 4.06 17.08
N TYR A 86 7.14 5.10 16.48
CA TYR A 86 6.54 5.81 15.34
C TYR A 86 6.27 4.90 14.13
N GLU A 87 7.07 3.85 13.99
CA GLU A 87 6.89 2.85 12.94
C GLU A 87 5.60 2.05 13.09
N PHE A 88 5.14 1.83 14.34
CA PHE A 88 3.90 1.09 14.63
C PHE A 88 2.68 1.69 13.93
N GLU A 89 2.60 3.01 13.88
CA GLU A 89 1.48 3.68 13.26
C GLU A 89 1.39 3.38 11.75
N LEU A 90 2.52 3.33 11.07
CA LEU A 90 2.56 2.98 9.65
C LEU A 90 2.29 1.48 9.46
N GLU A 91 2.93 0.63 10.24
CA GLU A 91 2.71 -0.81 10.22
C GLU A 91 1.22 -1.14 10.39
N ALA A 92 0.55 -0.54 11.38
CA ALA A 92 -0.85 -0.79 11.67
C ALA A 92 -1.80 -0.50 10.50
N ILE A 93 -1.62 0.61 9.79
CA ILE A 93 -2.47 0.94 8.64
C ILE A 93 -2.18 0.06 7.42
N VAL A 94 -0.92 -0.36 7.21
CA VAL A 94 -0.55 -1.26 6.12
C VAL A 94 -1.11 -2.66 6.37
N PHE A 95 -0.95 -3.19 7.58
CA PHE A 95 -1.50 -4.51 7.94
C PHE A 95 -3.03 -4.52 7.88
N ALA A 96 -3.70 -3.46 8.33
CA ALA A 96 -5.15 -3.31 8.19
C ALA A 96 -5.56 -3.40 6.70
N ALA A 97 -4.88 -2.65 5.83
CA ALA A 97 -5.16 -2.67 4.40
C ALA A 97 -4.90 -4.06 3.77
N TRP A 98 -3.85 -4.78 4.16
CA TRP A 98 -3.57 -6.15 3.70
C TRP A 98 -4.57 -7.18 4.23
N GLY A 99 -5.20 -6.90 5.38
CA GLY A 99 -6.27 -7.68 5.98
C GLY A 99 -7.66 -7.38 5.43
N ASP A 100 -7.76 -6.70 4.29
CA ASP A 100 -9.04 -6.29 3.67
C ASP A 100 -9.88 -5.37 4.58
N VAL A 101 -9.26 -4.65 5.52
CA VAL A 101 -9.89 -3.57 6.30
C VAL A 101 -9.85 -2.30 5.47
N ALA A 102 -11.02 -1.68 5.27
CA ALA A 102 -11.07 -0.38 4.61
C ALA A 102 -10.34 0.68 5.45
N VAL A 103 -9.51 1.51 4.80
CA VAL A 103 -8.79 2.61 5.47
C VAL A 103 -9.21 3.93 4.82
N LYS A 104 -9.70 4.87 5.62
CA LYS A 104 -10.21 6.15 5.14
C LYS A 104 -9.68 7.32 5.96
N ASN A 105 -9.56 8.47 5.31
CA ASN A 105 -9.26 9.71 6.00
C ASN A 105 -10.53 10.44 6.43
N ILE A 106 -10.48 11.06 7.62
CA ILE A 106 -11.48 12.00 8.13
C ILE A 106 -10.76 13.34 8.37
N PRO A 107 -11.24 14.46 7.83
CA PRO A 107 -10.62 15.75 8.07
C PRO A 107 -10.68 16.12 9.56
N ILE A 108 -9.55 16.59 10.09
CA ILE A 108 -9.42 16.99 11.50
C ILE A 108 -8.79 18.36 11.62
N HIS A 109 -9.09 19.02 12.73
CA HIS A 109 -8.44 20.26 13.12
C HIS A 109 -7.23 19.98 14.00
N VAL A 110 -6.11 20.66 13.74
CA VAL A 110 -4.89 20.52 14.55
C VAL A 110 -4.36 21.88 14.93
N TYR A 111 -4.08 22.06 16.19
CA TYR A 111 -3.40 23.24 16.71
C TYR A 111 -1.89 23.06 16.60
N TYR A 112 -1.23 23.97 15.94
CA TYR A 112 0.23 24.05 15.87
C TYR A 112 0.72 25.16 16.78
N PRO A 113 1.39 24.85 17.91
CA PRO A 113 1.96 25.88 18.76
C PRO A 113 3.03 26.68 18.02
N PRO A 114 3.33 27.91 18.46
CA PRO A 114 4.41 28.72 17.91
C PRO A 114 5.74 27.97 17.88
N GLN A 115 6.61 28.28 16.93
CA GLN A 115 7.85 27.53 16.70
C GLN A 115 8.76 27.45 17.93
N ALA A 116 8.73 28.46 18.80
CA ALA A 116 9.50 28.52 20.04
C ALA A 116 9.05 27.51 21.12
N GLU A 117 7.79 27.06 21.06
CA GLU A 117 7.18 26.15 22.05
C GLU A 117 7.10 24.70 21.57
N ARG A 118 7.54 24.42 20.33
CA ARG A 118 7.48 23.08 19.75
C ARG A 118 8.56 22.18 20.33
N VAL A 119 8.18 21.17 21.05
CA VAL A 119 9.05 20.11 21.51
C VAL A 119 8.89 18.91 20.58
N SER A 120 9.96 18.51 19.91
CA SER A 120 9.97 17.31 19.07
C SER A 120 10.88 16.25 19.68
N HIS A 121 10.32 15.07 19.92
CA HIS A 121 11.06 13.90 20.37
C HIS A 121 11.61 13.06 19.21
N PHE A 122 11.33 13.47 17.96
CA PHE A 122 11.80 12.79 16.76
C PHE A 122 13.31 12.98 16.56
N ARG A 123 14.02 11.86 16.44
CA ARG A 123 15.47 11.80 16.18
C ARG A 123 15.70 11.56 14.68
N PRO A 124 16.06 12.60 13.88
CA PRO A 124 15.97 12.54 12.42
C PRO A 124 16.66 11.33 11.80
N PHE A 125 17.91 11.06 12.14
CA PHE A 125 18.65 9.94 11.55
C PHE A 125 18.13 8.59 12.00
N ARG A 126 17.94 8.39 13.30
CA ARG A 126 17.59 7.09 13.85
C ARG A 126 16.17 6.67 13.48
N ASP A 127 15.21 7.59 13.61
CA ASP A 127 13.81 7.28 13.35
C ASP A 127 13.56 7.19 11.85
N PHE A 128 14.20 8.04 11.03
CA PHE A 128 14.15 7.93 9.58
C PHE A 128 14.72 6.60 9.06
N THR A 129 15.87 6.15 9.61
CA THR A 129 16.46 4.85 9.23
C THR A 129 15.51 3.71 9.57
N ARG A 130 14.86 3.72 10.73
CA ARG A 130 13.90 2.70 11.14
C ARG A 130 12.68 2.66 10.22
N ILE A 131 12.09 3.82 9.92
CA ILE A 131 10.97 3.94 8.99
C ILE A 131 11.38 3.44 7.59
N SER A 132 12.58 3.77 7.13
CA SER A 132 13.09 3.31 5.83
C SER A 132 13.30 1.79 5.78
N VAL A 133 13.82 1.19 6.85
CA VAL A 133 13.94 -0.27 6.96
C VAL A 133 12.56 -0.92 6.96
N LEU A 134 11.62 -0.39 7.75
CA LEU A 134 10.26 -0.90 7.77
C LEU A 134 9.62 -0.86 6.36
N ASN A 135 9.64 0.29 5.69
CA ASN A 135 9.09 0.43 4.34
C ASN A 135 9.75 -0.54 3.36
N THR A 136 11.06 -0.75 3.45
CA THR A 136 11.75 -1.73 2.60
C THR A 136 11.20 -3.14 2.84
N VAL A 137 11.03 -3.54 4.09
CA VAL A 137 10.46 -4.85 4.45
C VAL A 137 9.01 -4.97 3.97
N LEU A 138 8.18 -3.95 4.19
CA LEU A 138 6.78 -3.94 3.76
C LEU A 138 6.65 -4.03 2.24
N VAL A 139 7.49 -3.32 1.48
CA VAL A 139 7.53 -3.42 0.01
C VAL A 139 7.95 -4.82 -0.45
N LEU A 140 8.95 -5.42 0.18
CA LEU A 140 9.34 -6.80 -0.13
C LEU A 140 8.20 -7.78 0.13
N ILE A 141 7.50 -7.66 1.27
CA ILE A 141 6.31 -8.47 1.56
C ILE A 141 5.21 -8.21 0.53
N THR A 142 4.98 -6.95 0.16
CA THR A 142 3.99 -6.59 -0.87
C THR A 142 4.32 -7.29 -2.19
N CYS A 143 5.54 -7.16 -2.68
CA CYS A 143 5.95 -7.72 -3.98
C CYS A 143 6.00 -9.24 -3.99
N LEU A 144 6.51 -9.86 -2.91
CA LEU A 144 6.76 -11.31 -2.87
C LEU A 144 5.55 -12.11 -2.39
N TRP A 145 4.64 -11.50 -1.62
CA TRP A 145 3.52 -12.23 -1.00
C TRP A 145 2.16 -11.63 -1.33
N ILE A 146 1.94 -10.34 -1.06
CA ILE A 146 0.61 -9.73 -1.18
C ILE A 146 0.15 -9.66 -2.63
N VAL A 147 0.99 -9.14 -3.53
CA VAL A 147 0.66 -9.00 -4.96
C VAL A 147 0.43 -10.37 -5.61
N PRO A 148 1.31 -11.38 -5.48
CA PRO A 148 1.05 -12.72 -6.02
C PRO A 148 -0.21 -13.36 -5.42
N ARG A 149 -0.42 -13.26 -4.10
CA ARG A 149 -1.61 -13.78 -3.43
C ARG A 149 -2.89 -13.17 -4.01
N ASN A 150 -2.93 -11.84 -4.16
CA ASN A 150 -4.08 -11.13 -4.69
C ASN A 150 -4.30 -11.43 -6.19
N LEU A 151 -3.23 -11.61 -6.95
CA LEU A 151 -3.30 -12.05 -8.33
C LEU A 151 -3.89 -13.45 -8.43
N LEU A 152 -3.41 -14.41 -7.63
CA LEU A 152 -3.93 -15.78 -7.57
C LEU A 152 -5.41 -15.82 -7.13
N ARG A 153 -5.82 -14.98 -6.18
CA ARG A 153 -7.23 -14.85 -5.77
C ARG A 153 -8.13 -14.35 -6.91
N LYS A 154 -7.62 -13.48 -7.79
CA LYS A 154 -8.34 -12.97 -8.97
C LYS A 154 -8.34 -13.97 -10.14
N LEU A 155 -7.37 -14.86 -10.21
CA LEU A 155 -7.27 -15.93 -11.18
C LEU A 155 -8.24 -17.05 -10.79
N SER A 156 -9.52 -16.84 -11.00
CA SER A 156 -10.50 -17.92 -10.93
C SER A 156 -10.22 -18.92 -12.06
N TRP A 157 -10.30 -20.22 -11.77
CA TRP A 157 -10.12 -21.29 -12.76
C TRP A 157 -10.99 -21.08 -14.02
N SER A 158 -12.20 -20.56 -13.83
CA SER A 158 -13.10 -20.20 -14.92
C SER A 158 -12.56 -19.08 -15.83
N ASN A 159 -11.91 -18.07 -15.23
CA ASN A 159 -11.29 -16.96 -15.98
C ASN A 159 -10.03 -17.42 -16.72
N CYS A 160 -9.21 -18.27 -16.10
CA CYS A 160 -8.06 -18.89 -16.78
C CYS A 160 -8.50 -19.76 -17.95
N LYS A 161 -9.53 -20.59 -17.75
CA LYS A 161 -10.08 -21.44 -18.83
C LYS A 161 -10.64 -20.59 -19.96
N ARG A 162 -11.39 -19.53 -19.64
CA ARG A 162 -11.95 -18.61 -20.63
C ARG A 162 -10.84 -17.88 -21.40
N PHE A 163 -9.85 -17.33 -20.70
CA PHE A 163 -8.70 -16.69 -21.33
C PHE A 163 -7.96 -17.65 -22.28
N PHE A 164 -7.72 -18.89 -21.84
CA PHE A 164 -7.04 -19.90 -22.66
C PHE A 164 -7.89 -20.30 -23.87
N THR A 165 -9.20 -20.48 -23.68
CA THR A 165 -10.11 -20.81 -24.79
C THR A 165 -10.20 -19.66 -25.80
N ASP A 166 -10.35 -18.43 -25.34
CA ASP A 166 -10.57 -17.27 -26.21
C ASP A 166 -9.29 -16.83 -26.94
N HIS A 167 -8.12 -16.92 -26.29
CA HIS A 167 -6.87 -16.40 -26.84
C HIS A 167 -5.95 -17.48 -27.43
N VAL A 168 -6.12 -18.74 -27.06
CA VAL A 168 -5.27 -19.83 -27.58
C VAL A 168 -6.05 -20.73 -28.52
N LEU A 169 -7.26 -21.18 -28.14
CA LEU A 169 -8.01 -22.14 -28.95
C LEU A 169 -8.87 -21.49 -30.05
N ASN A 170 -9.39 -20.28 -29.80
CA ASN A 170 -10.23 -19.56 -30.78
C ASN A 170 -9.43 -18.57 -31.63
N THR A 171 -8.11 -18.58 -31.55
CA THR A 171 -7.27 -17.73 -32.42
C THR A 171 -7.32 -18.23 -33.86
N ARG A 172 -7.57 -17.34 -34.80
CA ARG A 172 -7.56 -17.64 -36.25
C ARG A 172 -6.12 -17.86 -36.82
N GLU A 173 -5.14 -17.91 -35.93
CA GLU A 173 -3.74 -18.13 -36.29
C GLU A 173 -3.48 -19.63 -36.63
N SER A 174 -2.51 -19.89 -37.50
CA SER A 174 -2.17 -21.26 -37.85
C SER A 174 -1.62 -22.03 -36.64
N ASN A 175 -1.95 -23.32 -36.53
CA ASN A 175 -1.48 -24.18 -35.44
C ASN A 175 0.04 -24.15 -35.28
N LEU A 176 0.78 -23.95 -36.38
CA LEU A 176 2.24 -23.83 -36.38
C LEU A 176 2.72 -22.61 -35.59
N LYS A 177 2.07 -21.44 -35.75
CA LYS A 177 2.43 -20.22 -35.03
C LYS A 177 2.17 -20.38 -33.52
N ILE A 178 1.08 -21.02 -33.14
CA ILE A 178 0.76 -21.29 -31.71
C ILE A 178 1.82 -22.21 -31.11
N VAL A 179 2.19 -23.28 -31.81
CA VAL A 179 3.24 -24.22 -31.33
C VAL A 179 4.58 -23.50 -31.20
N LEU A 180 4.98 -22.69 -32.19
CA LEU A 180 6.23 -21.94 -32.13
C LEU A 180 6.26 -20.93 -30.98
N ALA A 181 5.14 -20.24 -30.71
CA ALA A 181 5.03 -19.30 -29.61
C ALA A 181 5.16 -20.00 -28.23
N ILE A 182 4.54 -21.18 -28.08
CA ILE A 182 4.65 -22.00 -26.85
C ILE A 182 6.09 -22.49 -26.69
N MET A 183 6.71 -23.00 -27.74
CA MET A 183 8.11 -23.46 -27.72
C MET A 183 9.06 -22.33 -27.35
N LEU A 184 8.87 -21.13 -27.94
CA LEU A 184 9.67 -19.95 -27.60
C LEU A 184 9.52 -19.57 -26.12
N GLY A 185 8.30 -19.58 -25.60
CA GLY A 185 8.03 -19.27 -24.19
C GLY A 185 8.71 -20.27 -23.25
N ILE A 186 8.63 -21.56 -23.54
CA ILE A 186 9.29 -22.63 -22.75
C ILE A 186 10.81 -22.48 -22.84
N PHE A 187 11.34 -22.31 -24.05
CA PHE A 187 12.78 -22.14 -24.28
C PHE A 187 13.33 -20.95 -23.48
N MET A 188 12.69 -19.78 -23.59
CA MET A 188 13.11 -18.58 -22.88
C MET A 188 12.94 -18.70 -21.35
N GLY A 189 12.01 -19.53 -20.88
CA GLY A 189 11.86 -19.83 -19.44
C GLY A 189 12.99 -20.67 -18.85
N ILE A 190 13.64 -21.49 -19.68
CA ILE A 190 14.75 -22.38 -19.25
C ILE A 190 16.11 -21.66 -19.36
N VAL A 191 16.25 -20.72 -20.31
CA VAL A 191 17.52 -20.02 -20.53
C VAL A 191 17.79 -19.04 -19.36
N PRO A 192 18.92 -19.10 -18.66
CA PRO A 192 19.20 -18.30 -17.46
C PRO A 192 19.65 -16.88 -17.81
N LEU A 193 18.80 -16.10 -18.47
CA LEU A 193 19.03 -14.70 -18.86
C LEU A 193 18.46 -13.72 -17.82
N TRP A 194 18.80 -13.90 -16.59
CA TRP A 194 18.44 -13.10 -15.39
C TRP A 194 17.85 -11.70 -15.70
N GLY A 195 16.52 -11.59 -15.72
CA GLY A 195 15.79 -10.32 -15.90
C GLY A 195 15.58 -9.85 -17.34
N TYR A 196 16.40 -10.27 -18.30
CA TYR A 196 16.24 -9.90 -19.73
C TYR A 196 15.32 -10.82 -20.50
N GLN A 197 14.92 -11.95 -19.93
CA GLN A 197 14.07 -12.96 -20.57
C GLN A 197 12.77 -12.36 -21.13
N MET A 198 12.07 -11.52 -20.35
CA MET A 198 10.82 -10.90 -20.80
C MET A 198 11.03 -9.95 -21.98
N LEU A 199 12.06 -9.13 -21.96
CA LEU A 199 12.36 -8.19 -23.04
C LEU A 199 12.72 -8.92 -24.34
N ILE A 200 13.56 -9.95 -24.23
CA ILE A 200 13.97 -10.76 -25.39
C ILE A 200 12.77 -11.55 -25.94
N THR A 201 11.94 -12.12 -25.06
CA THR A 201 10.72 -12.84 -25.49
C THR A 201 9.76 -11.94 -26.23
N LEU A 202 9.51 -10.72 -25.71
CA LEU A 202 8.66 -9.73 -26.37
C LEU A 202 9.23 -9.28 -27.72
N PHE A 203 10.54 -9.06 -27.79
CA PHE A 203 11.22 -8.68 -29.04
C PHE A 203 11.11 -9.79 -30.09
N LEU A 204 11.42 -11.04 -29.70
CA LEU A 204 11.30 -12.18 -30.63
C LEU A 204 9.84 -12.46 -31.01
N ALA A 205 8.90 -12.34 -30.10
CA ALA A 205 7.48 -12.49 -30.43
C ALA A 205 6.98 -11.40 -31.39
N HIS A 206 7.54 -10.18 -31.31
CA HIS A 206 7.24 -9.12 -32.24
C HIS A 206 7.87 -9.35 -33.62
N LEU A 207 9.10 -9.89 -33.67
CA LEU A 207 9.83 -10.18 -34.89
C LEU A 207 9.18 -11.32 -35.71
N PHE A 208 8.58 -12.31 -35.02
CA PHE A 208 7.94 -13.48 -35.64
C PHE A 208 6.42 -13.32 -35.86
N ARG A 209 5.88 -12.13 -35.59
CA ARG A 209 4.48 -11.84 -35.85
C ARG A 209 4.18 -11.69 -37.34
#